data_405540b996a11ee30f3193d66a35c286
#
_entry.id   405540b996a11ee30f3193d66a35c286
#
_cell.length_a   1.000
_cell.length_b   1.000
_cell.length_c   1.000
_cell.angle_alpha   90.00
_cell.angle_beta   90.00
_cell.angle_gamma   90.00
#
_symmetry.space_group_name_H-M   'P 1'
#
loop_
_entity.id
_entity.type
_entity.pdbx_description
1 polymer ?
#
loop_
_entity_poly.entity_id
_entity_poly.type
_entity_poly.pdbx_seq_one_letter_code
_entity_poly.pdbx_strand_id
1 'polypeptide(L)'
;HLFFPKLVTSVSLQERKKETRQKHNSEHKAKIKDNSFHLDEPIREYGQIFLTSHHQIEAIMFIKPAKKIITSFLFLAVSTFWISAQEPDRNVEQRLKDFFTNFETSYANIGKCRLDRYELNHSKKALHVYANANFGYQPFTPENTEAIYRLLKQSLPGPVNYYDITIYADGKPIEELIPNILQKKQDKSRLWQRIDYKGAPWIQNMSRPYLASKGLEGRHIALWQSHGKYYKNNKGSWEWQRPRLFCTTEDLFTQSFVVPYIIPMLENAGAVVYTPRERDRQRNEVIVDNNTVTGKSIYIEEKSRKGKWKTSPLPGFARKRSVYTDGQNPFRDGTARFAATEKKPEKAFAQWIPDIPETGKYAVYVSYQTLPGSVSDAKYLVFHKGGVTEFKVNQQMGGGTWVYLGTFEFDKGTNDYGMVVLSNESKQKGVVCADAVRFGGGMGNISRGGSVSGLPRYLEGARYAAQWAGMPYGIYSPAEGKNDYTDDINSRSRVINYMSGGSVYNPQEQGLGVPFEMTFGLHSDEIGRAHVRTPVTLGDLVCRLLLEK
;
A
#
# COMPACT_ATOMS: atom_id res chain seq x y z
N HIS A 1 38.52 -34.30 6.90
CA HIS A 1 38.37 -34.25 5.44
C HIS A 1 36.89 -33.89 5.14
N LEU A 2 36.60 -32.61 4.98
CA LEU A 2 35.31 -32.10 4.51
C LEU A 2 35.37 -32.07 2.98
N PHE A 3 34.61 -32.94 2.34
CA PHE A 3 34.35 -32.89 0.91
C PHE A 3 33.36 -31.75 0.62
N PHE A 4 33.82 -30.69 -0.01
CA PHE A 4 32.95 -29.67 -0.61
C PHE A 4 32.46 -30.17 -1.99
N PRO A 5 31.17 -30.18 -2.29
CA PRO A 5 30.71 -30.45 -3.64
C PRO A 5 31.10 -29.27 -4.54
N LYS A 6 31.80 -29.57 -5.63
CA LYS A 6 32.06 -28.62 -6.72
C LYS A 6 30.72 -28.06 -7.25
N LEU A 7 30.69 -26.76 -7.49
CA LEU A 7 29.60 -26.06 -8.12
C LEU A 7 28.98 -26.87 -9.25
N VAL A 8 27.64 -27.05 -9.17
CA VAL A 8 26.83 -27.72 -10.19
C VAL A 8 26.96 -26.94 -11.51
N THR A 9 27.58 -27.55 -12.51
CA THR A 9 27.65 -27.00 -13.86
C THR A 9 26.21 -26.94 -14.47
N SER A 10 26.01 -26.10 -15.46
CA SER A 10 24.69 -25.91 -16.13
C SER A 10 24.07 -27.23 -16.66
N VAL A 11 24.89 -28.24 -16.96
CA VAL A 11 24.47 -29.56 -17.43
C VAL A 11 23.81 -30.37 -16.32
N SER A 12 24.36 -30.34 -15.08
CA SER A 12 23.79 -31.08 -13.94
C SER A 12 22.48 -30.49 -13.45
N LEU A 13 22.23 -29.18 -13.66
CA LEU A 13 20.98 -28.50 -13.39
C LEU A 13 19.85 -28.91 -14.36
N GLN A 14 20.21 -29.20 -15.63
CA GLN A 14 19.24 -29.71 -16.59
C GLN A 14 18.84 -31.16 -16.32
N GLU A 15 19.78 -31.99 -15.89
CA GLU A 15 19.49 -33.39 -15.54
C GLU A 15 18.63 -33.49 -14.27
N ARG A 16 18.92 -32.73 -13.21
CA ARG A 16 18.08 -32.67 -12.01
C ARG A 16 16.66 -32.16 -12.33
N LYS A 17 16.50 -31.21 -13.26
CA LYS A 17 15.17 -30.74 -13.72
C LYS A 17 14.38 -31.85 -14.44
N LYS A 18 15.04 -32.76 -15.15
CA LYS A 18 14.37 -33.89 -15.82
C LYS A 18 13.93 -34.95 -14.80
N GLU A 19 14.76 -35.32 -13.85
CA GLU A 19 14.40 -36.29 -12.80
C GLU A 19 13.27 -35.82 -11.90
N THR A 20 13.26 -34.54 -11.49
CA THR A 20 12.18 -33.96 -10.66
C THR A 20 10.86 -33.90 -11.43
N ARG A 21 10.87 -33.62 -12.74
CA ARG A 21 9.66 -33.67 -13.58
C ARG A 21 9.12 -35.09 -13.76
N GLN A 22 9.97 -36.11 -13.87
CA GLN A 22 9.53 -37.51 -13.98
C GLN A 22 8.93 -38.02 -12.67
N LYS A 23 9.50 -37.69 -11.51
CA LYS A 23 8.93 -38.04 -10.19
C LYS A 23 7.59 -37.37 -9.95
N HIS A 24 7.47 -36.09 -10.27
CA HIS A 24 6.21 -35.36 -10.04
C HIS A 24 5.06 -35.86 -10.93
N ASN A 25 5.34 -36.28 -12.17
CA ASN A 25 4.34 -36.87 -13.06
C ASN A 25 3.95 -38.31 -12.66
N SER A 26 4.82 -39.07 -12.01
CA SER A 26 4.49 -40.41 -11.51
C SER A 26 3.64 -40.35 -10.22
N GLU A 27 3.89 -39.42 -9.33
CA GLU A 27 3.09 -39.24 -8.12
C GLU A 27 1.70 -38.64 -8.41
N HIS A 28 1.56 -37.78 -9.42
CA HIS A 28 0.26 -37.24 -9.83
C HIS A 28 -0.64 -38.27 -10.50
N LYS A 29 -0.06 -39.28 -11.20
CA LYS A 29 -0.85 -40.38 -11.81
C LYS A 29 -1.29 -41.43 -10.78
N ALA A 30 -0.61 -41.57 -9.66
CA ALA A 30 -0.96 -42.51 -8.61
C ALA A 30 -2.09 -42.00 -7.67
N LYS A 31 -2.30 -40.67 -7.58
CA LYS A 31 -3.32 -40.06 -6.70
C LYS A 31 -4.70 -39.85 -7.34
N ILE A 32 -4.87 -40.15 -8.61
CA ILE A 32 -6.16 -39.92 -9.34
C ILE A 32 -7.05 -41.19 -9.34
N LYS A 33 -6.66 -42.29 -8.70
CA LYS A 33 -7.41 -43.54 -8.75
C LYS A 33 -8.33 -43.90 -7.58
N ASP A 34 -8.29 -43.13 -6.49
CA ASP A 34 -9.19 -43.40 -5.37
C ASP A 34 -9.63 -42.07 -4.71
N ASN A 35 -10.76 -41.56 -5.14
CA ASN A 35 -11.72 -40.83 -4.29
C ASN A 35 -12.92 -40.38 -5.15
N SER A 36 -13.88 -41.30 -5.34
CA SER A 36 -15.25 -40.97 -5.67
C SER A 36 -15.96 -40.59 -4.37
N PHE A 37 -16.10 -39.31 -4.10
CA PHE A 37 -17.08 -38.80 -3.11
C PHE A 37 -18.20 -38.11 -3.87
N HIS A 38 -19.38 -38.66 -3.67
CA HIS A 38 -20.65 -38.05 -4.01
C HIS A 38 -20.80 -36.71 -3.30
N LEU A 39 -21.06 -35.67 -4.07
CA LEU A 39 -21.65 -34.42 -3.58
C LEU A 39 -22.95 -34.23 -4.36
N ASP A 40 -24.04 -34.72 -3.76
CA ASP A 40 -25.39 -34.32 -4.11
C ASP A 40 -25.74 -33.00 -3.44
N GLU A 41 -26.39 -32.15 -4.24
CA GLU A 41 -27.25 -31.03 -3.93
C GLU A 41 -26.62 -29.60 -3.80
N PRO A 42 -27.41 -28.53 -4.09
CA PRO A 42 -27.16 -27.72 -5.29
C PRO A 42 -26.86 -26.27 -4.90
N ILE A 43 -25.81 -25.72 -5.44
CA ILE A 43 -25.63 -24.27 -5.50
C ILE A 43 -26.26 -23.77 -6.82
N ARG A 44 -27.56 -23.64 -6.82
CA ARG A 44 -28.31 -22.78 -7.73
C ARG A 44 -28.99 -21.72 -6.92
N GLU A 45 -28.34 -20.55 -6.84
CA GLU A 45 -29.02 -19.26 -6.61
C GLU A 45 -28.03 -18.13 -6.30
N TYR A 46 -27.01 -17.92 -7.14
CA TYR A 46 -26.29 -16.63 -7.21
C TYR A 46 -25.61 -16.44 -8.57
N GLY A 47 -26.39 -16.62 -9.61
CA GLY A 47 -25.86 -16.50 -10.97
C GLY A 47 -26.86 -15.93 -11.97
N GLN A 48 -27.65 -14.93 -11.61
CA GLN A 48 -28.43 -14.16 -12.58
C GLN A 48 -28.83 -12.79 -11.99
N ILE A 49 -27.89 -11.87 -11.89
CA ILE A 49 -28.15 -10.42 -11.96
C ILE A 49 -26.93 -9.79 -12.65
N PHE A 50 -26.78 -10.07 -13.92
CA PHE A 50 -26.05 -9.19 -14.82
C PHE A 50 -26.77 -9.23 -16.17
N LEU A 51 -27.08 -8.05 -16.66
CA LEU A 51 -27.75 -7.67 -17.90
C LEU A 51 -29.27 -7.58 -17.78
N THR A 52 -29.73 -6.39 -17.47
CA THR A 52 -30.66 -5.62 -18.30
C THR A 52 -31.04 -4.31 -17.60
N SER A 53 -30.90 -3.30 -18.29
CA SER A 53 -31.74 -2.11 -18.51
C SER A 53 -31.08 -0.78 -18.25
N HIS A 54 -30.72 -0.15 -19.33
CA HIS A 54 -30.87 1.29 -19.49
C HIS A 54 -32.31 1.67 -19.15
N HIS A 55 -32.53 2.21 -17.96
CA HIS A 55 -33.70 3.04 -17.71
C HIS A 55 -33.27 4.21 -16.85
N GLN A 56 -33.58 5.40 -17.36
CA GLN A 56 -33.53 6.67 -16.67
C GLN A 56 -34.19 6.55 -15.31
N ILE A 57 -33.43 6.75 -14.24
CA ILE A 57 -34.00 6.92 -12.90
C ILE A 57 -34.02 8.42 -12.64
N GLU A 58 -35.19 9.01 -12.82
CA GLU A 58 -35.50 10.31 -12.25
C GLU A 58 -35.45 10.20 -10.72
N ALA A 59 -34.54 10.97 -10.11
CA ALA A 59 -34.44 11.06 -8.66
C ALA A 59 -35.69 11.81 -8.12
N ILE A 60 -36.65 11.08 -7.60
CA ILE A 60 -37.80 11.66 -6.88
C ILE A 60 -37.38 11.94 -5.46
N MET A 61 -37.15 13.20 -5.15
CA MET A 61 -36.91 13.67 -3.79
C MET A 61 -38.26 14.06 -3.16
N PHE A 62 -38.71 13.29 -2.16
CA PHE A 62 -39.93 13.60 -1.41
C PHE A 62 -39.66 14.61 -0.30
N ILE A 63 -40.19 15.80 -0.45
CA ILE A 63 -40.35 16.77 0.64
C ILE A 63 -41.77 16.61 1.19
N LYS A 64 -41.92 16.22 2.46
CA LYS A 64 -43.22 16.16 3.12
C LYS A 64 -43.75 17.57 3.36
N PRO A 65 -45.00 17.90 2.92
CA PRO A 65 -45.60 19.20 3.21
C PRO A 65 -46.22 19.24 4.62
N ALA A 66 -45.84 20.25 5.40
CA ALA A 66 -46.54 20.57 6.63
C ALA A 66 -47.89 21.25 6.30
N LYS A 67 -48.97 20.73 6.88
CA LYS A 67 -50.35 21.22 6.71
C LYS A 67 -50.54 22.57 7.39
N LYS A 68 -51.26 23.42 6.66
CA LYS A 68 -51.77 24.75 7.03
C LYS A 68 -52.68 24.76 8.28
N ILE A 69 -52.57 25.80 9.09
CA ILE A 69 -53.71 26.41 9.76
C ILE A 69 -53.64 27.92 9.52
N ILE A 70 -54.71 28.44 8.87
CA ILE A 70 -55.00 29.84 8.68
C ILE A 70 -55.88 30.26 9.84
N THR A 71 -55.56 31.32 10.56
CA THR A 71 -56.55 32.18 11.18
C THR A 71 -56.01 33.60 11.28
N SER A 72 -56.84 34.50 10.79
CA SER A 72 -56.74 35.97 10.72
C SER A 72 -56.63 36.63 12.09
N PHE A 73 -55.88 37.70 12.20
CA PHE A 73 -56.38 38.95 12.78
C PHE A 73 -55.57 40.17 12.36
N LEU A 74 -56.28 41.16 11.82
CA LEU A 74 -55.83 42.51 11.55
C LEU A 74 -55.80 43.28 12.88
N PHE A 75 -54.81 44.10 13.17
CA PHE A 75 -54.94 45.48 13.63
C PHE A 75 -53.60 46.15 13.99
N LEU A 76 -53.51 47.33 13.48
CA LEU A 76 -52.84 48.56 13.90
C LEU A 76 -51.34 48.75 13.70
N ALA A 77 -51.16 49.76 12.93
CA ALA A 77 -49.91 50.41 12.53
C ALA A 77 -49.26 51.25 13.64
N VAL A 78 -48.03 51.61 13.34
CA VAL A 78 -47.26 52.77 13.81
C VAL A 78 -46.39 52.53 15.06
N SER A 79 -45.19 52.62 14.77
CA SER A 79 -43.97 52.91 15.54
C SER A 79 -43.06 51.72 15.74
N THR A 80 -42.06 51.63 14.92
CA THR A 80 -40.65 51.87 15.24
C THR A 80 -39.79 51.37 14.08
N PHE A 81 -39.35 52.31 13.31
CA PHE A 81 -38.17 52.16 12.45
C PHE A 81 -36.97 51.98 13.39
N TRP A 82 -36.56 50.74 13.67
CA TRP A 82 -35.23 50.37 14.21
C TRP A 82 -35.18 48.90 14.60
N ILE A 83 -35.52 47.95 13.72
CA ILE A 83 -35.10 46.54 13.80
C ILE A 83 -35.18 46.01 12.38
N SER A 84 -34.13 46.10 11.59
CA SER A 84 -34.16 45.43 10.27
C SER A 84 -32.81 45.26 9.61
N ALA A 85 -31.77 44.97 10.36
CA ALA A 85 -30.49 44.58 9.73
C ALA A 85 -29.98 43.20 10.15
N GLN A 86 -30.65 42.51 11.08
CA GLN A 86 -30.20 41.18 11.58
C GLN A 86 -31.15 40.03 11.23
N GLU A 87 -32.37 40.27 10.81
CA GLU A 87 -33.33 39.19 10.49
C GLU A 87 -33.05 38.44 9.19
N PRO A 88 -32.53 39.05 8.11
CA PRO A 88 -32.21 38.31 6.89
C PRO A 88 -31.16 37.26 7.10
N ASP A 89 -30.12 37.55 7.88
CA ASP A 89 -28.97 36.63 8.05
C ASP A 89 -29.30 35.43 8.94
N ARG A 90 -30.10 35.63 9.99
CA ARG A 90 -30.62 34.54 10.83
C ARG A 90 -31.50 33.56 10.05
N ASN A 91 -32.31 34.08 9.12
CA ASN A 91 -33.13 33.24 8.27
C ASN A 91 -32.26 32.43 7.29
N VAL A 92 -31.19 33.00 6.74
CA VAL A 92 -30.21 32.28 5.89
C VAL A 92 -29.53 31.16 6.66
N GLU A 93 -29.02 31.44 7.87
CA GLU A 93 -28.38 30.45 8.70
C GLU A 93 -29.30 29.26 9.02
N GLN A 94 -30.53 29.53 9.42
CA GLN A 94 -31.51 28.50 9.72
C GLN A 94 -31.84 27.65 8.48
N ARG A 95 -32.02 28.27 7.32
CA ARG A 95 -32.26 27.55 6.07
C ARG A 95 -31.09 26.66 5.65
N LEU A 96 -29.85 27.12 5.83
CA LEU A 96 -28.67 26.33 5.59
C LEU A 96 -28.58 25.13 6.54
N LYS A 97 -28.83 25.34 7.84
CA LYS A 97 -28.88 24.27 8.84
C LYS A 97 -29.95 23.23 8.49
N ASP A 98 -31.14 23.67 8.15
CA ASP A 98 -32.25 22.79 7.77
C ASP A 98 -31.93 22.02 6.50
N PHE A 99 -31.31 22.66 5.51
CA PHE A 99 -30.91 22.02 4.27
C PHE A 99 -29.95 20.83 4.53
N PHE A 100 -28.85 21.05 5.27
CA PHE A 100 -27.91 19.99 5.53
C PHE A 100 -28.43 18.93 6.51
N THR A 101 -29.19 19.31 7.51
CA THR A 101 -29.79 18.38 8.48
C THR A 101 -30.77 17.40 7.81
N ASN A 102 -31.49 17.88 6.81
CA ASN A 102 -32.47 17.09 6.06
C ASN A 102 -31.92 16.53 4.75
N PHE A 103 -30.61 16.71 4.51
CA PHE A 103 -29.98 16.20 3.29
C PHE A 103 -29.81 14.68 3.34
N GLU A 104 -30.40 14.02 2.37
CA GLU A 104 -30.29 12.58 2.17
C GLU A 104 -29.80 12.28 0.76
N THR A 105 -29.05 11.22 0.60
CA THR A 105 -28.60 10.71 -0.69
C THR A 105 -28.87 9.22 -0.79
N SER A 106 -29.30 8.76 -1.96
CA SER A 106 -29.51 7.34 -2.25
C SER A 106 -28.20 6.58 -2.56
N TYR A 107 -27.09 7.30 -2.77
CA TYR A 107 -25.84 6.69 -3.23
C TYR A 107 -25.03 6.02 -2.12
N ALA A 108 -25.14 6.52 -0.89
CA ALA A 108 -24.39 5.96 0.23
C ALA A 108 -25.02 6.38 1.57
N ASN A 109 -24.81 5.59 2.61
CA ASN A 109 -25.09 6.02 3.96
C ASN A 109 -23.93 6.90 4.46
N ILE A 110 -24.09 8.20 4.31
CA ILE A 110 -23.05 9.19 4.64
C ILE A 110 -23.13 9.71 6.08
N GLY A 111 -24.07 9.18 6.88
CA GLY A 111 -24.34 9.68 8.22
C GLY A 111 -25.02 11.05 8.23
N LYS A 112 -25.04 11.70 9.39
CA LYS A 112 -25.74 13.00 9.57
C LYS A 112 -24.92 14.14 8.96
N CYS A 113 -25.49 14.80 7.96
CA CYS A 113 -24.92 16.04 7.43
C CYS A 113 -25.26 17.21 8.33
N ARG A 114 -24.42 18.24 8.31
CA ARG A 114 -24.65 19.50 9.03
C ARG A 114 -23.86 20.63 8.38
N LEU A 115 -24.32 21.84 8.63
CA LEU A 115 -23.57 23.05 8.37
C LEU A 115 -22.48 23.21 9.43
N ASP A 116 -21.22 23.36 9.03
CA ASP A 116 -20.13 23.69 9.96
C ASP A 116 -19.99 25.22 10.11
N ARG A 117 -20.01 25.96 9.00
CA ARG A 117 -20.00 27.42 8.97
C ARG A 117 -20.46 27.94 7.62
N TYR A 118 -20.74 29.24 7.54
CA TYR A 118 -20.98 29.94 6.27
C TYR A 118 -20.37 31.34 6.29
N GLU A 119 -20.16 31.93 5.11
CA GLU A 119 -19.66 33.28 4.92
C GLU A 119 -20.56 33.96 3.89
N LEU A 120 -21.33 34.97 4.33
CA LEU A 120 -22.25 35.70 3.49
C LEU A 120 -21.69 37.11 3.22
N ASN A 121 -21.54 37.45 1.95
CA ASN A 121 -21.06 38.77 1.52
C ASN A 121 -22.06 39.44 0.59
N HIS A 122 -22.84 40.36 1.14
CA HIS A 122 -23.86 41.09 0.41
C HIS A 122 -23.31 42.03 -0.65
N SER A 123 -22.16 42.64 -0.40
CA SER A 123 -21.54 43.57 -1.38
C SER A 123 -21.00 42.84 -2.61
N LYS A 124 -20.48 41.65 -2.45
CA LYS A 124 -20.01 40.79 -3.53
C LYS A 124 -21.07 39.83 -4.07
N LYS A 125 -22.23 39.82 -3.45
CA LYS A 125 -23.31 38.86 -3.74
C LYS A 125 -22.81 37.41 -3.74
N ALA A 126 -22.02 37.03 -2.74
CA ALA A 126 -21.39 35.71 -2.61
C ALA A 126 -21.79 35.04 -1.31
N LEU A 127 -21.99 33.72 -1.37
CA LEU A 127 -22.27 32.85 -0.22
C LEU A 127 -21.36 31.64 -0.27
N HIS A 128 -20.46 31.51 0.69
CA HIS A 128 -19.64 30.34 0.89
C HIS A 128 -20.20 29.49 2.03
N VAL A 129 -20.46 28.22 1.75
CA VAL A 129 -21.14 27.29 2.67
C VAL A 129 -20.20 26.11 2.93
N TYR A 130 -19.88 25.86 4.18
CA TYR A 130 -18.96 24.80 4.59
C TYR A 130 -19.75 23.69 5.30
N ALA A 131 -19.85 22.56 4.63
CA ALA A 131 -20.49 21.36 5.15
C ALA A 131 -19.51 20.47 5.91
N ASN A 132 -20.01 19.67 6.85
CA ASN A 132 -19.19 18.72 7.58
C ASN A 132 -18.65 17.59 6.67
N ALA A 133 -17.68 16.82 7.19
CA ALA A 133 -17.04 15.73 6.45
C ALA A 133 -18.04 14.69 5.91
N ASN A 134 -19.13 14.43 6.64
CA ASN A 134 -20.14 13.47 6.21
C ASN A 134 -20.76 13.82 4.86
N PHE A 135 -21.06 15.11 4.64
CA PHE A 135 -21.56 15.58 3.35
C PHE A 135 -20.57 15.28 2.21
N GLY A 136 -19.28 15.31 2.50
CA GLY A 136 -18.21 14.99 1.58
C GLY A 136 -18.10 13.50 1.21
N TYR A 137 -18.74 12.58 1.93
CA TYR A 137 -18.61 11.13 1.71
C TYR A 137 -19.46 10.58 0.56
N GLN A 138 -20.33 11.39 -0.02
CA GLN A 138 -21.07 10.98 -1.20
C GLN A 138 -20.22 11.03 -2.48
N PRO A 139 -20.53 10.22 -3.50
CA PRO A 139 -19.95 10.37 -4.82
C PRO A 139 -20.51 11.63 -5.51
N PHE A 140 -19.65 12.59 -5.84
CA PHE A 140 -20.07 13.75 -6.62
C PHE A 140 -19.98 13.47 -8.11
N THR A 141 -21.06 13.78 -8.83
CA THR A 141 -21.13 13.79 -10.29
C THR A 141 -21.59 15.18 -10.77
N PRO A 142 -21.41 15.54 -12.05
CA PRO A 142 -21.94 16.80 -12.56
C PRO A 142 -23.44 16.98 -12.27
N GLU A 143 -24.23 15.92 -12.45
CA GLU A 143 -25.69 15.94 -12.32
C GLU A 143 -26.14 16.13 -10.87
N ASN A 144 -25.56 15.37 -9.91
CA ASN A 144 -25.97 15.51 -8.52
C ASN A 144 -25.43 16.82 -7.90
N THR A 145 -24.27 17.28 -8.32
CA THR A 145 -23.72 18.58 -7.89
C THR A 145 -24.62 19.73 -8.33
N GLU A 146 -25.06 19.72 -9.59
CA GLU A 146 -26.01 20.71 -10.10
C GLU A 146 -27.35 20.64 -9.35
N ALA A 147 -27.85 19.43 -9.07
CA ALA A 147 -29.07 19.24 -8.30
C ALA A 147 -28.94 19.77 -6.86
N ILE A 148 -27.82 19.56 -6.19
CA ILE A 148 -27.53 20.08 -4.85
C ILE A 148 -27.59 21.60 -4.84
N TYR A 149 -26.92 22.27 -5.77
CA TYR A 149 -26.95 23.73 -5.87
C TYR A 149 -28.35 24.25 -6.15
N ARG A 150 -29.10 23.62 -7.05
CA ARG A 150 -30.49 23.99 -7.35
C ARG A 150 -31.39 23.89 -6.11
N LEU A 151 -31.29 22.79 -5.37
CA LEU A 151 -32.10 22.60 -4.16
C LEU A 151 -31.71 23.58 -3.05
N LEU A 152 -30.41 23.84 -2.87
CA LEU A 152 -29.96 24.83 -1.91
C LEU A 152 -30.49 26.23 -2.26
N LYS A 153 -30.37 26.64 -3.53
CA LYS A 153 -30.93 27.93 -3.99
C LYS A 153 -32.43 28.04 -3.76
N GLN A 154 -33.17 26.96 -3.97
CA GLN A 154 -34.63 26.94 -3.69
C GLN A 154 -34.97 27.05 -2.21
N SER A 155 -34.07 26.61 -1.32
CA SER A 155 -34.29 26.70 0.14
C SER A 155 -33.96 28.07 0.72
N LEU A 156 -33.19 28.89 0.03
CA LEU A 156 -32.70 30.18 0.50
C LEU A 156 -33.68 31.31 0.23
N PRO A 157 -33.73 32.34 1.12
CA PRO A 157 -34.58 33.50 0.90
C PRO A 157 -34.01 34.42 -0.19
N GLY A 158 -34.89 35.18 -0.87
CA GLY A 158 -34.45 36.27 -1.72
C GLY A 158 -33.86 37.43 -0.88
N PRO A 159 -32.84 38.12 -1.37
CA PRO A 159 -32.15 37.97 -2.66
C PRO A 159 -31.00 36.96 -2.67
N VAL A 160 -30.70 36.31 -1.53
CA VAL A 160 -29.49 35.43 -1.35
C VAL A 160 -29.53 34.24 -2.28
N ASN A 161 -30.69 33.74 -2.66
CA ASN A 161 -30.84 32.65 -3.62
C ASN A 161 -30.34 32.98 -5.04
N TYR A 162 -30.05 34.25 -5.35
CA TYR A 162 -29.46 34.69 -6.61
C TYR A 162 -27.96 35.00 -6.50
N TYR A 163 -27.37 34.79 -5.31
CA TYR A 163 -25.93 35.01 -5.12
C TYR A 163 -25.10 33.90 -5.77
N ASP A 164 -23.82 34.20 -5.95
CA ASP A 164 -22.85 33.21 -6.30
C ASP A 164 -22.58 32.32 -5.07
N ILE A 165 -23.00 31.06 -5.15
CA ILE A 165 -22.96 30.12 -4.04
C ILE A 165 -21.86 29.07 -4.30
N THR A 166 -20.96 28.91 -3.34
CA THR A 166 -19.97 27.84 -3.35
C THR A 166 -20.15 26.97 -2.12
N ILE A 167 -20.35 25.65 -2.32
CA ILE A 167 -20.44 24.67 -1.23
C ILE A 167 -19.07 24.00 -1.10
N TYR A 168 -18.53 24.01 0.09
CA TYR A 168 -17.27 23.33 0.44
C TYR A 168 -17.55 22.07 1.25
N ALA A 169 -16.90 20.99 0.87
CA ALA A 169 -16.82 19.75 1.63
C ALA A 169 -15.37 19.26 1.60
N ASP A 170 -14.86 18.74 2.72
CA ASP A 170 -13.48 18.27 2.82
C ASP A 170 -12.45 19.35 2.39
N GLY A 171 -12.73 20.61 2.71
CA GLY A 171 -11.87 21.77 2.41
C GLY A 171 -11.84 22.20 0.94
N LYS A 172 -12.66 21.62 0.06
CA LYS A 172 -12.71 21.91 -1.38
C LYS A 172 -14.11 22.24 -1.85
N PRO A 173 -14.28 23.10 -2.88
CA PRO A 173 -15.55 23.22 -3.58
C PRO A 173 -16.02 21.84 -4.07
N ILE A 174 -17.32 21.55 -3.95
CA ILE A 174 -17.86 20.21 -4.31
C ILE A 174 -17.65 19.86 -5.79
N GLU A 175 -17.51 20.84 -6.67
CA GLU A 175 -17.17 20.65 -8.08
C GLU A 175 -15.77 20.04 -8.26
N GLU A 176 -14.82 20.38 -7.39
CA GLU A 176 -13.49 19.82 -7.43
C GLU A 176 -13.45 18.37 -6.91
N LEU A 177 -14.50 17.94 -6.22
CA LEU A 177 -14.66 16.57 -5.75
C LEU A 177 -15.25 15.64 -6.83
N ILE A 178 -15.74 16.20 -7.95
CA ILE A 178 -16.16 15.41 -9.10
C ILE A 178 -14.94 14.76 -9.73
N PRO A 179 -14.92 13.42 -9.95
CA PRO A 179 -13.84 12.74 -10.65
C PRO A 179 -13.58 13.38 -12.01
N ASN A 180 -12.31 13.60 -12.33
CA ASN A 180 -11.92 14.29 -13.56
C ASN A 180 -12.48 13.63 -14.83
N ILE A 181 -12.61 12.29 -14.81
CA ILE A 181 -13.18 11.51 -15.91
C ILE A 181 -14.67 11.83 -16.17
N LEU A 182 -15.40 12.29 -15.16
CA LEU A 182 -16.82 12.65 -15.27
C LEU A 182 -17.03 14.13 -15.60
N GLN A 183 -15.97 14.94 -15.57
CA GLN A 183 -16.09 16.37 -15.88
C GLN A 183 -16.25 16.61 -17.39
N LYS A 184 -17.17 17.50 -17.79
CA LYS A 184 -17.35 17.92 -19.21
C LYS A 184 -16.06 18.43 -19.83
N LYS A 185 -15.26 19.16 -19.05
CA LYS A 185 -13.93 19.65 -19.44
C LYS A 185 -12.92 19.06 -18.46
N GLN A 186 -12.22 18.03 -18.92
CA GLN A 186 -11.19 17.40 -18.12
C GLN A 186 -10.03 18.36 -17.85
N ASP A 187 -9.64 18.46 -16.59
CA ASP A 187 -8.42 19.16 -16.22
C ASP A 187 -7.21 18.32 -16.67
N LYS A 188 -6.46 18.84 -17.62
CA LYS A 188 -5.30 18.16 -18.20
C LYS A 188 -4.16 17.94 -17.18
N SER A 189 -4.06 18.79 -16.15
CA SER A 189 -3.06 18.63 -15.09
C SER A 189 -3.35 17.43 -14.19
N ARG A 190 -4.63 17.02 -14.12
CA ARG A 190 -5.11 15.86 -13.34
C ARG A 190 -5.22 14.58 -14.18
N LEU A 191 -4.90 14.64 -15.47
CA LEU A 191 -4.82 13.45 -16.32
C LEU A 191 -3.45 12.81 -16.15
N TRP A 192 -3.41 11.50 -16.30
CA TRP A 192 -2.17 10.75 -16.43
C TRP A 192 -1.33 11.35 -17.56
N GLN A 193 -0.16 11.88 -17.23
CA GLN A 193 0.70 12.60 -18.18
C GLN A 193 1.38 11.67 -19.19
N ARG A 194 0.98 10.40 -19.28
CA ARG A 194 1.59 9.36 -20.13
C ARG A 194 3.06 9.12 -19.81
N ILE A 195 3.50 9.49 -18.60
CA ILE A 195 4.80 9.07 -18.11
C ILE A 195 4.71 7.57 -17.93
N ASP A 196 5.54 6.84 -18.65
CA ASP A 196 5.58 5.39 -18.61
C ASP A 196 7.01 4.95 -18.31
N TYR A 197 7.22 4.27 -17.20
CA TYR A 197 8.51 3.71 -16.86
C TYR A 197 8.84 2.57 -17.83
N LYS A 198 9.91 2.74 -18.61
CA LYS A 198 10.36 1.76 -19.62
C LYS A 198 11.66 1.05 -19.24
N GLY A 199 12.13 1.27 -18.03
CA GLY A 199 13.35 0.61 -17.53
C GLY A 199 13.10 -0.83 -17.12
N ALA A 200 14.15 -1.51 -16.65
CA ALA A 200 14.02 -2.83 -16.06
C ALA A 200 13.18 -2.75 -14.77
N PRO A 201 12.23 -3.67 -14.55
CA PRO A 201 11.46 -3.70 -13.30
C PRO A 201 12.38 -3.90 -12.10
N TRP A 202 11.95 -3.43 -10.94
CA TRP A 202 12.74 -3.59 -9.70
C TRP A 202 13.06 -5.05 -9.42
N ILE A 203 12.06 -5.94 -9.58
CA ILE A 203 12.20 -7.38 -9.38
C ILE A 203 11.53 -8.10 -10.55
N GLN A 204 12.23 -9.09 -11.12
CA GLN A 204 11.68 -9.94 -12.16
C GLN A 204 11.94 -11.41 -11.82
N ASN A 205 10.88 -12.19 -11.67
CA ASN A 205 10.98 -13.64 -11.50
C ASN A 205 11.19 -14.30 -12.88
N MET A 206 12.40 -14.78 -13.12
CA MET A 206 12.81 -15.42 -14.38
C MET A 206 12.38 -16.88 -14.50
N SER A 207 11.91 -17.48 -13.42
CA SER A 207 11.44 -18.88 -13.39
C SER A 207 9.94 -19.01 -13.59
N ARG A 208 9.21 -17.91 -13.82
CA ARG A 208 7.78 -17.98 -14.16
C ARG A 208 7.58 -18.75 -15.48
N PRO A 209 6.59 -19.65 -15.53
CA PRO A 209 6.31 -20.43 -16.73
C PRO A 209 5.64 -19.60 -17.84
N TYR A 210 5.19 -18.40 -17.55
CA TYR A 210 4.48 -17.52 -18.50
C TYR A 210 4.78 -16.03 -18.17
N LEU A 211 4.59 -15.19 -19.19
CA LEU A 211 4.59 -13.72 -19.06
C LEU A 211 3.16 -13.21 -19.28
N ALA A 212 2.70 -12.36 -18.38
CA ALA A 212 1.38 -11.74 -18.48
C ALA A 212 1.43 -10.53 -19.43
N SER A 213 1.69 -10.75 -20.72
CA SER A 213 1.96 -9.68 -21.71
C SER A 213 0.83 -8.64 -21.86
N LYS A 214 -0.39 -8.96 -21.47
CA LYS A 214 -1.54 -8.04 -21.42
C LYS A 214 -1.99 -7.72 -19.99
N GLY A 215 -1.20 -8.10 -18.99
CA GLY A 215 -1.46 -7.86 -17.58
C GLY A 215 -0.68 -6.66 -17.03
N LEU A 216 -0.15 -6.85 -15.84
CA LEU A 216 0.60 -5.82 -15.10
C LEU A 216 2.12 -6.05 -15.15
N GLU A 217 2.62 -6.74 -16.18
CA GLU A 217 4.05 -7.09 -16.28
C GLU A 217 4.93 -5.84 -16.19
N GLY A 218 5.86 -5.86 -15.23
CA GLY A 218 6.78 -4.76 -14.98
C GLY A 218 6.18 -3.52 -14.31
N ARG A 219 4.88 -3.52 -13.97
CA ARG A 219 4.23 -2.42 -13.24
C ARG A 219 4.56 -2.47 -11.75
N HIS A 220 4.80 -1.31 -11.14
CA HIS A 220 5.12 -1.18 -9.73
C HIS A 220 3.93 -0.63 -8.98
N ILE A 221 3.41 -1.41 -8.04
CA ILE A 221 2.22 -1.06 -7.26
C ILE A 221 2.58 -1.09 -5.78
N ALA A 222 2.26 -0.01 -5.07
CA ALA A 222 2.30 0.00 -3.62
C ALA A 222 0.89 -0.29 -3.06
N LEU A 223 0.78 -1.29 -2.19
CA LEU A 223 -0.49 -1.73 -1.64
C LEU A 223 -0.34 -2.04 -0.16
N TRP A 224 -1.27 -1.60 0.67
CA TRP A 224 -1.29 -1.99 2.08
C TRP A 224 -2.69 -2.28 2.61
N GLN A 225 -2.73 -3.23 3.52
CA GLN A 225 -3.87 -3.53 4.38
C GLN A 225 -3.95 -2.50 5.50
N SER A 226 -5.02 -1.76 5.62
CA SER A 226 -5.31 -0.70 6.57
C SER A 226 -4.25 -0.41 7.67
N HIS A 227 -4.54 -0.77 8.90
CA HIS A 227 -3.75 -0.46 10.10
C HIS A 227 -3.18 -1.73 10.76
N GLY A 228 -2.53 -1.55 11.92
CA GLY A 228 -2.04 -2.64 12.75
C GLY A 228 -1.95 -2.24 14.22
N LYS A 229 -1.36 -3.07 15.04
CA LYS A 229 -1.07 -2.72 16.45
C LYS A 229 -0.10 -1.57 16.50
N TYR A 230 -0.37 -0.61 17.37
CA TYR A 230 0.49 0.53 17.66
C TYR A 230 0.65 0.73 19.16
N TYR A 231 1.70 1.43 19.56
CA TYR A 231 1.91 1.82 20.95
C TYR A 231 1.14 3.10 21.25
N LYS A 232 0.23 3.05 22.20
CA LYS A 232 -0.56 4.20 22.64
C LYS A 232 0.17 4.96 23.73
N ASN A 233 0.88 6.02 23.33
CA ASN A 233 1.79 6.76 24.20
C ASN A 233 1.16 7.23 25.52
N ASN A 234 -0.09 7.72 25.49
CA ASN A 234 -0.80 8.21 26.68
C ASN A 234 -1.30 7.11 27.63
N LYS A 235 -1.32 5.83 27.19
CA LYS A 235 -1.70 4.69 28.00
C LYS A 235 -0.54 3.76 28.34
N GLY A 236 0.59 3.91 27.65
CA GLY A 236 1.74 3.02 27.83
C GLY A 236 1.48 1.57 27.37
N SER A 237 0.59 1.34 26.44
CA SER A 237 0.15 0.00 26.03
C SER A 237 0.06 -0.16 24.52
N TRP A 238 0.20 -1.42 24.05
CA TRP A 238 0.00 -1.78 22.65
C TRP A 238 -1.48 -2.08 22.38
N GLU A 239 -2.12 -1.31 21.49
CA GLU A 239 -3.53 -1.43 21.16
C GLU A 239 -3.73 -1.59 19.65
N TRP A 240 -4.86 -2.19 19.24
CA TRP A 240 -5.31 -2.10 17.85
C TRP A 240 -5.65 -0.65 17.52
N GLN A 241 -5.33 -0.24 16.30
CA GLN A 241 -5.55 1.16 15.91
C GLN A 241 -7.04 1.46 15.75
N ARG A 242 -7.83 0.47 15.35
CA ARG A 242 -9.27 0.59 15.19
C ARG A 242 -10.04 -0.19 16.25
N PRO A 243 -11.21 0.31 16.67
CA PRO A 243 -12.08 -0.41 17.61
C PRO A 243 -12.59 -1.72 16.99
N ARG A 244 -13.16 -2.55 17.82
CA ARG A 244 -13.84 -3.75 17.35
C ARG A 244 -15.08 -3.38 16.54
N LEU A 245 -15.21 -4.02 15.38
CA LEU A 245 -16.38 -4.02 14.55
C LEU A 245 -16.90 -5.46 14.52
N PHE A 246 -18.05 -5.71 15.18
CA PHE A 246 -18.55 -7.07 15.44
C PHE A 246 -17.51 -7.93 16.18
N CYS A 247 -17.08 -9.04 15.61
CA CYS A 247 -16.11 -9.96 16.24
C CYS A 247 -14.65 -9.73 15.79
N THR A 248 -14.38 -8.74 14.94
CA THR A 248 -13.04 -8.43 14.43
C THR A 248 -12.72 -6.94 14.56
N THR A 249 -11.55 -6.54 14.07
CA THR A 249 -11.16 -5.14 13.87
C THR A 249 -10.83 -4.94 12.39
N GLU A 250 -10.87 -3.70 11.90
CA GLU A 250 -10.41 -3.39 10.55
C GLU A 250 -8.96 -3.84 10.33
N ASP A 251 -8.10 -3.65 11.35
CA ASP A 251 -6.69 -4.04 11.33
C ASP A 251 -6.45 -5.51 10.93
N LEU A 252 -7.38 -6.39 11.27
CA LEU A 252 -7.34 -7.82 10.95
C LEU A 252 -8.17 -8.16 9.71
N PHE A 253 -9.32 -7.51 9.56
CA PHE A 253 -10.25 -7.81 8.49
C PHE A 253 -9.63 -7.56 7.11
N THR A 254 -9.13 -6.34 6.86
CA THR A 254 -8.51 -6.02 5.57
C THR A 254 -7.29 -6.89 5.26
N GLN A 255 -6.50 -7.23 6.28
CA GLN A 255 -5.34 -8.10 6.13
C GLN A 255 -5.72 -9.51 5.66
N SER A 256 -6.91 -10.00 6.07
CA SER A 256 -7.36 -11.36 5.77
C SER A 256 -7.57 -11.62 4.27
N PHE A 257 -7.77 -10.58 3.48
CA PHE A 257 -7.94 -10.70 2.01
C PHE A 257 -6.87 -9.97 1.20
N VAL A 258 -6.29 -8.87 1.70
CA VAL A 258 -5.24 -8.14 0.98
C VAL A 258 -4.00 -9.01 0.80
N VAL A 259 -3.48 -9.57 1.90
CA VAL A 259 -2.23 -10.32 1.88
C VAL A 259 -2.35 -11.68 1.17
N PRO A 260 -3.38 -12.53 1.44
CA PRO A 260 -3.46 -13.85 0.82
C PRO A 260 -4.09 -13.86 -0.58
N TYR A 261 -4.79 -12.81 -0.99
CA TYR A 261 -5.51 -12.80 -2.27
C TYR A 261 -5.11 -11.63 -3.16
N ILE A 262 -5.31 -10.38 -2.77
CA ILE A 262 -5.12 -9.23 -3.66
C ILE A 262 -3.65 -9.11 -4.09
N ILE A 263 -2.71 -9.18 -3.15
CA ILE A 263 -1.28 -9.09 -3.48
C ILE A 263 -0.86 -10.22 -4.43
N PRO A 264 -1.13 -11.51 -4.15
CA PRO A 264 -0.81 -12.59 -5.09
C PRO A 264 -1.51 -12.46 -6.46
N MET A 265 -2.75 -11.96 -6.52
CA MET A 265 -3.43 -11.72 -7.78
C MET A 265 -2.71 -10.66 -8.64
N LEU A 266 -2.28 -9.55 -8.05
CA LEU A 266 -1.51 -8.53 -8.74
C LEU A 266 -0.14 -9.05 -9.19
N GLU A 267 0.56 -9.78 -8.32
CA GLU A 267 1.85 -10.40 -8.64
C GLU A 267 1.70 -11.48 -9.73
N ASN A 268 0.64 -12.27 -9.71
CA ASN A 268 0.36 -13.23 -10.77
C ASN A 268 0.03 -12.55 -12.11
N ALA A 269 -0.56 -11.37 -12.07
CA ALA A 269 -0.75 -10.53 -13.26
C ALA A 269 0.54 -9.86 -13.76
N GLY A 270 1.67 -10.00 -13.06
CA GLY A 270 2.99 -9.51 -13.44
C GLY A 270 3.48 -8.29 -12.67
N ALA A 271 2.68 -7.72 -11.75
CA ALA A 271 3.10 -6.56 -10.99
C ALA A 271 4.22 -6.87 -10.00
N VAL A 272 5.05 -5.87 -9.74
CA VAL A 272 5.93 -5.79 -8.57
C VAL A 272 5.15 -5.08 -7.46
N VAL A 273 4.76 -5.83 -6.42
CA VAL A 273 3.94 -5.30 -5.34
C VAL A 273 4.78 -5.03 -4.10
N TYR A 274 4.79 -3.79 -3.65
CA TYR A 274 5.42 -3.36 -2.41
C TYR A 274 4.36 -3.08 -1.33
N THR A 275 4.66 -3.43 -0.09
CA THR A 275 3.83 -3.07 1.06
C THR A 275 4.69 -2.45 2.17
N PRO A 276 4.30 -1.30 2.73
CA PRO A 276 5.02 -0.66 3.84
C PRO A 276 4.82 -1.39 5.18
N ARG A 277 4.00 -2.42 5.22
CA ARG A 277 3.81 -3.32 6.36
C ARG A 277 4.38 -4.69 6.05
N GLU A 278 4.74 -5.44 7.10
CA GLU A 278 5.16 -6.83 6.92
C GLU A 278 4.01 -7.66 6.34
N ARG A 279 4.32 -8.45 5.30
CA ARG A 279 3.36 -9.32 4.61
C ARG A 279 3.47 -10.80 4.99
N ASP A 280 4.63 -11.21 5.53
CA ASP A 280 4.86 -12.60 5.91
C ASP A 280 4.28 -12.90 7.30
N ARG A 281 3.50 -13.97 7.37
CA ARG A 281 2.88 -14.45 8.61
C ARG A 281 3.81 -15.36 9.42
N GLN A 282 4.99 -15.70 8.90
CA GLN A 282 5.98 -16.52 9.58
C GLN A 282 6.49 -15.80 10.84
N ARG A 283 6.37 -16.45 11.99
CA ARG A 283 6.84 -15.93 13.28
C ARG A 283 8.35 -16.03 13.44
N ASN A 284 8.95 -17.03 12.80
CA ASN A 284 10.38 -17.19 12.79
C ASN A 284 11.02 -16.21 11.81
N GLU A 285 12.21 -15.76 12.16
CA GLU A 285 13.03 -14.90 11.31
C GLU A 285 14.48 -15.36 11.41
N VAL A 286 15.07 -15.66 10.27
CA VAL A 286 16.51 -15.96 10.16
C VAL A 286 17.13 -14.90 9.28
N ILE A 287 18.19 -14.26 9.77
CA ILE A 287 18.95 -13.28 9.00
C ILE A 287 20.37 -13.78 8.85
N VAL A 288 20.82 -13.77 7.61
CA VAL A 288 22.20 -14.08 7.24
C VAL A 288 22.80 -12.85 6.60
N ASP A 289 23.89 -12.37 7.14
CA ASP A 289 24.53 -11.14 6.74
C ASP A 289 26.07 -11.28 6.79
N ASN A 290 26.78 -10.47 6.03
CA ASN A 290 28.24 -10.50 6.01
C ASN A 290 28.91 -10.06 7.33
N ASN A 291 28.18 -9.38 8.21
CA ASN A 291 28.65 -8.96 9.54
C ASN A 291 28.13 -9.86 10.65
N THR A 292 26.89 -10.35 10.52
CA THR A 292 26.19 -11.11 11.56
C THR A 292 25.37 -12.26 10.95
N VAL A 293 25.31 -13.37 11.64
CA VAL A 293 24.49 -14.53 11.24
C VAL A 293 23.64 -14.99 12.42
N THR A 294 22.46 -15.51 12.13
CA THR A 294 21.55 -16.08 13.12
C THR A 294 21.85 -17.59 13.28
N GLY A 295 22.08 -18.04 14.51
CA GLY A 295 22.27 -19.46 14.81
C GLY A 295 23.46 -20.07 14.07
N LYS A 296 23.26 -21.21 13.41
CA LYS A 296 24.26 -21.90 12.59
C LYS A 296 24.23 -21.49 11.12
N SER A 297 23.58 -20.38 10.79
CA SER A 297 23.56 -19.84 9.42
C SER A 297 24.97 -19.49 8.94
N ILE A 298 25.18 -19.51 7.63
CA ILE A 298 26.50 -19.34 7.02
C ILE A 298 26.42 -18.29 5.91
N TYR A 299 27.37 -17.35 5.92
CA TYR A 299 27.64 -16.44 4.81
C TYR A 299 28.95 -16.78 4.15
N ILE A 300 28.97 -16.88 2.83
CA ILE A 300 30.17 -17.25 2.06
C ILE A 300 30.33 -16.29 0.89
N GLU A 301 31.58 -15.85 0.65
CA GLU A 301 31.96 -15.15 -0.57
C GLU A 301 32.92 -16.03 -1.38
N GLU A 302 32.56 -16.35 -2.60
CA GLU A 302 33.45 -16.95 -3.59
C GLU A 302 33.92 -15.87 -4.56
N LYS A 303 35.20 -15.90 -4.90
CA LYS A 303 35.82 -14.98 -5.85
C LYS A 303 36.09 -15.69 -7.15
N SER A 304 35.89 -15.02 -8.27
CA SER A 304 36.43 -15.42 -9.56
C SER A 304 37.85 -14.87 -9.76
N ARG A 305 38.46 -15.22 -10.87
CA ARG A 305 39.78 -14.69 -11.22
C ARG A 305 39.85 -13.16 -11.24
N LYS A 306 38.77 -12.51 -11.65
CA LYS A 306 38.65 -11.03 -11.78
C LYS A 306 37.68 -10.44 -10.78
N GLY A 307 36.57 -11.14 -10.43
CA GLY A 307 35.54 -10.70 -9.51
C GLY A 307 35.95 -10.92 -8.06
N LYS A 308 36.35 -9.86 -7.37
CA LYS A 308 36.67 -9.86 -5.94
C LYS A 308 35.63 -9.06 -5.21
N TRP A 309 35.09 -9.61 -4.15
CA TRP A 309 34.20 -8.88 -3.23
C TRP A 309 35.00 -7.84 -2.45
N LYS A 310 34.44 -6.64 -2.35
CA LYS A 310 35.00 -5.49 -1.63
C LYS A 310 33.93 -4.93 -0.69
N THR A 311 34.37 -4.28 0.38
CA THR A 311 33.46 -3.54 1.26
C THR A 311 32.93 -2.31 0.53
N SER A 312 31.61 -2.11 0.62
CA SER A 312 30.92 -0.94 0.07
C SER A 312 31.31 0.34 0.80
N PRO A 313 31.39 1.49 0.12
CA PRO A 313 31.57 2.78 0.77
C PRO A 313 30.33 3.24 1.58
N LEU A 314 29.17 2.63 1.30
CA LEU A 314 27.93 2.90 2.04
C LEU A 314 27.76 1.87 3.16
N PRO A 315 27.13 2.25 4.29
CA PRO A 315 26.82 1.32 5.37
C PRO A 315 25.84 0.25 4.88
N GLY A 316 25.82 -0.89 5.57
CA GLY A 316 24.90 -1.99 5.31
C GLY A 316 24.11 -2.38 6.56
N PHE A 317 23.39 -3.46 6.44
CA PHE A 317 22.67 -4.08 7.54
C PHE A 317 23.63 -4.78 8.52
N ALA A 318 23.31 -4.75 9.82
CA ALA A 318 23.81 -5.70 10.80
C ALA A 318 22.83 -5.83 11.97
N ARG A 319 22.51 -7.05 12.37
CA ARG A 319 21.67 -7.29 13.55
C ARG A 319 22.52 -7.26 14.83
N LYS A 320 22.84 -6.06 15.32
CA LYS A 320 23.61 -5.89 16.57
C LYS A 320 22.78 -6.03 17.84
N ARG A 321 21.45 -6.03 17.73
CA ARG A 321 20.53 -6.05 18.86
C ARG A 321 19.35 -6.99 18.58
N SER A 322 18.81 -7.58 19.62
CA SER A 322 17.54 -8.33 19.52
C SER A 322 16.34 -7.38 19.49
N VAL A 323 16.44 -6.24 20.17
CA VAL A 323 15.40 -5.20 20.29
C VAL A 323 16.01 -3.85 19.95
N TYR A 324 15.28 -3.08 19.16
CA TYR A 324 15.67 -1.72 18.74
C TYR A 324 14.75 -0.70 19.40
N THR A 325 15.34 0.38 19.89
CA THR A 325 14.59 1.53 20.39
C THR A 325 14.29 2.51 19.25
N ASP A 326 13.42 3.48 19.51
CA ASP A 326 13.07 4.49 18.52
C ASP A 326 14.30 5.22 17.97
N GLY A 327 14.35 5.44 16.68
CA GLY A 327 15.46 6.08 15.98
C GLY A 327 16.65 5.18 15.62
N GLN A 328 16.75 3.97 16.18
CA GLN A 328 17.82 3.03 15.80
C GLN A 328 17.53 2.40 14.45
N ASN A 329 18.57 2.31 13.61
CA ASN A 329 18.46 1.81 12.24
C ASN A 329 19.48 0.68 11.98
N PRO A 330 19.04 -0.59 11.79
CA PRO A 330 19.94 -1.71 11.57
C PRO A 330 20.74 -1.62 10.26
N PHE A 331 20.25 -0.87 9.26
CA PHE A 331 20.95 -0.65 7.98
C PHE A 331 22.07 0.38 8.06
N ARG A 332 22.35 0.90 9.26
CA ARG A 332 23.50 1.76 9.57
C ARG A 332 24.53 1.09 10.47
N ASP A 333 24.24 -0.12 10.91
CA ASP A 333 25.03 -0.82 11.91
C ASP A 333 26.11 -1.72 11.29
N GLY A 334 26.02 -2.05 9.99
CA GLY A 334 26.89 -2.98 9.28
C GLY A 334 27.55 -2.40 8.04
N THR A 335 28.04 -3.31 7.20
CA THR A 335 28.70 -3.02 5.92
C THR A 335 28.06 -3.87 4.83
N ALA A 336 27.97 -3.35 3.62
CA ALA A 336 27.61 -4.14 2.45
C ALA A 336 28.86 -4.53 1.65
N ARG A 337 28.72 -5.51 0.75
CA ARG A 337 29.78 -6.03 -0.12
C ARG A 337 29.42 -5.75 -1.57
N PHE A 338 30.41 -5.54 -2.44
CA PHE A 338 30.17 -5.40 -3.87
C PHE A 338 31.27 -6.06 -4.70
N ALA A 339 30.91 -6.49 -5.91
CA ALA A 339 31.83 -7.04 -6.88
C ALA A 339 31.56 -6.49 -8.27
N ALA A 340 32.60 -6.34 -9.08
CA ALA A 340 32.45 -6.01 -10.49
C ALA A 340 31.74 -7.13 -11.25
N THR A 341 30.93 -6.76 -12.24
CA THR A 341 30.18 -7.72 -13.06
C THR A 341 31.09 -8.42 -14.08
N GLU A 342 30.74 -9.64 -14.42
CA GLU A 342 31.40 -10.48 -15.42
C GLU A 342 30.40 -11.12 -16.38
N LYS A 343 30.79 -11.22 -17.67
CA LYS A 343 29.99 -11.91 -18.70
C LYS A 343 30.35 -13.38 -18.88
N LYS A 344 31.51 -13.81 -18.36
CA LYS A 344 32.10 -15.13 -18.57
C LYS A 344 31.76 -16.14 -17.47
N PRO A 345 31.95 -17.47 -17.72
CA PRO A 345 31.49 -18.52 -16.81
C PRO A 345 32.20 -18.56 -15.44
N GLU A 346 33.38 -17.95 -15.27
CA GLU A 346 34.03 -17.82 -13.95
C GLU A 346 33.43 -16.66 -13.18
N LYS A 347 32.49 -16.96 -12.28
CA LYS A 347 31.67 -15.95 -11.58
C LYS A 347 31.99 -15.92 -10.10
N ALA A 348 31.97 -14.74 -9.51
CA ALA A 348 31.99 -14.58 -8.08
C ALA A 348 30.57 -14.71 -7.51
N PHE A 349 30.44 -15.29 -6.33
CA PHE A 349 29.17 -15.53 -5.66
C PHE A 349 29.20 -15.01 -4.23
N ALA A 350 28.07 -14.46 -3.76
CA ALA A 350 27.74 -14.32 -2.36
C ALA A 350 26.61 -15.28 -2.03
N GLN A 351 26.72 -16.02 -0.94
CA GLN A 351 25.80 -17.08 -0.58
C GLN A 351 25.33 -16.89 0.87
N TRP A 352 24.02 -16.99 1.08
CA TRP A 352 23.38 -16.92 2.38
C TRP A 352 22.63 -18.22 2.66
N ILE A 353 23.12 -19.00 3.60
CA ILE A 353 22.60 -20.32 3.99
C ILE A 353 21.96 -20.18 5.38
N PRO A 354 20.63 -20.17 5.48
CA PRO A 354 19.95 -20.01 6.76
C PRO A 354 19.96 -21.29 7.60
N ASP A 355 19.98 -21.15 8.92
CA ASP A 355 19.64 -22.21 9.87
C ASP A 355 18.14 -22.09 10.19
N ILE A 356 17.32 -22.76 9.40
CA ILE A 356 15.85 -22.69 9.50
C ILE A 356 15.37 -23.42 10.76
N PRO A 357 14.67 -22.75 11.70
CA PRO A 357 14.25 -23.36 12.97
C PRO A 357 13.18 -24.43 12.82
N GLU A 358 12.30 -24.29 11.82
CA GLU A 358 11.17 -25.20 11.56
C GLU A 358 10.91 -25.30 10.06
N THR A 359 10.63 -26.51 9.57
CA THR A 359 10.20 -26.68 8.17
C THR A 359 8.91 -25.88 7.90
N GLY A 360 8.90 -25.08 6.85
CA GLY A 360 7.73 -24.26 6.53
C GLY A 360 7.98 -23.23 5.43
N LYS A 361 6.98 -22.35 5.25
CA LYS A 361 7.04 -21.26 4.28
C LYS A 361 7.65 -20.02 4.91
N TYR A 362 8.61 -19.45 4.24
CA TYR A 362 9.33 -18.23 4.62
C TYR A 362 9.38 -17.27 3.45
N ALA A 363 8.99 -16.04 3.66
CA ALA A 363 9.27 -14.97 2.70
C ALA A 363 10.78 -14.71 2.68
N VAL A 364 11.33 -14.53 1.50
CA VAL A 364 12.75 -14.21 1.28
C VAL A 364 12.85 -12.74 0.90
N TYR A 365 13.62 -12.01 1.69
CA TYR A 365 13.97 -10.62 1.45
C TYR A 365 15.47 -10.50 1.29
N VAL A 366 15.91 -9.74 0.30
CA VAL A 366 17.32 -9.39 0.11
C VAL A 366 17.54 -7.92 0.41
N SER A 367 18.74 -7.55 0.79
CA SER A 367 19.18 -6.16 0.84
C SER A 367 20.46 -5.95 0.07
N TYR A 368 20.68 -4.73 -0.37
CA TYR A 368 21.86 -4.26 -1.08
C TYR A 368 21.94 -2.73 -0.97
N GLN A 369 23.06 -2.16 -1.38
CA GLN A 369 23.19 -0.71 -1.54
C GLN A 369 23.14 -0.36 -3.04
N THR A 370 22.41 0.69 -3.39
CA THR A 370 22.49 1.26 -4.73
C THR A 370 23.78 2.07 -4.84
N LEU A 371 24.70 1.59 -5.65
CA LEU A 371 26.02 2.16 -5.86
C LEU A 371 26.12 2.79 -7.26
N PRO A 372 27.03 3.77 -7.46
CA PRO A 372 27.37 4.19 -8.81
C PRO A 372 27.80 2.99 -9.67
N GLY A 373 27.11 2.80 -10.79
CA GLY A 373 27.33 1.65 -11.68
C GLY A 373 26.63 0.36 -11.27
N SER A 374 25.71 0.37 -10.30
CA SER A 374 24.83 -0.77 -10.03
C SER A 374 24.11 -1.22 -11.30
N VAL A 375 24.03 -2.54 -11.51
CA VAL A 375 23.34 -3.12 -12.68
C VAL A 375 21.85 -3.29 -12.44
N SER A 376 21.07 -3.33 -13.52
CA SER A 376 19.62 -3.54 -13.45
C SER A 376 19.21 -5.02 -13.62
N ASP A 377 20.17 -5.94 -13.69
CA ASP A 377 19.95 -7.37 -13.91
C ASP A 377 20.74 -8.26 -12.93
N ALA A 378 20.94 -7.80 -11.68
CA ALA A 378 21.63 -8.58 -10.65
C ALA A 378 20.91 -9.92 -10.45
N LYS A 379 21.66 -11.02 -10.64
CA LYS A 379 21.11 -12.37 -10.68
C LYS A 379 21.11 -13.00 -9.30
N TYR A 380 19.91 -13.18 -8.73
CA TYR A 380 19.68 -13.94 -7.51
C TYR A 380 19.10 -15.32 -7.81
N LEU A 381 19.56 -16.33 -7.10
CA LEU A 381 19.03 -17.68 -7.11
C LEU A 381 18.54 -18.02 -5.70
N VAL A 382 17.27 -18.35 -5.56
CA VAL A 382 16.69 -18.85 -4.32
C VAL A 382 16.55 -20.36 -4.44
N PHE A 383 17.38 -21.09 -3.71
CA PHE A 383 17.28 -22.54 -3.56
C PHE A 383 16.29 -22.85 -2.43
N HIS A 384 15.31 -23.68 -2.70
CA HIS A 384 14.24 -24.01 -1.77
C HIS A 384 13.75 -25.45 -2.02
N LYS A 385 12.91 -25.99 -1.16
CA LYS A 385 12.43 -27.37 -1.24
C LYS A 385 11.82 -27.76 -2.60
N GLY A 386 11.20 -26.84 -3.29
CA GLY A 386 10.60 -27.08 -4.61
C GLY A 386 11.58 -26.92 -5.80
N GLY A 387 12.86 -26.62 -5.55
CA GLY A 387 13.87 -26.41 -6.59
C GLY A 387 14.57 -25.07 -6.50
N VAL A 388 14.81 -24.41 -7.63
CA VAL A 388 15.51 -23.12 -7.71
C VAL A 388 14.65 -22.11 -8.44
N THR A 389 14.50 -20.93 -7.85
CA THR A 389 13.85 -19.79 -8.49
C THR A 389 14.88 -18.71 -8.78
N GLU A 390 14.97 -18.29 -10.04
CA GLU A 390 15.87 -17.24 -10.50
C GLU A 390 15.16 -15.89 -10.53
N PHE A 391 15.82 -14.85 -10.02
CA PHE A 391 15.38 -13.46 -10.09
C PHE A 391 16.43 -12.58 -10.73
N LYS A 392 15.98 -11.55 -11.44
CA LYS A 392 16.73 -10.35 -11.73
C LYS A 392 16.25 -9.23 -10.84
N VAL A 393 17.20 -8.60 -10.15
CA VAL A 393 16.92 -7.46 -9.27
C VAL A 393 17.63 -6.23 -9.84
N ASN A 394 16.87 -5.18 -10.06
CA ASN A 394 17.41 -3.90 -10.48
C ASN A 394 18.00 -3.16 -9.26
N GLN A 395 19.31 -3.25 -9.09
CA GLN A 395 20.02 -2.63 -7.97
C GLN A 395 20.29 -1.13 -8.16
N GLN A 396 19.81 -0.53 -9.26
CA GLN A 396 19.86 0.91 -9.48
C GLN A 396 18.82 1.66 -8.65
N MET A 397 17.91 0.96 -7.97
CA MET A 397 16.86 1.49 -7.12
C MET A 397 16.65 0.60 -5.89
N GLY A 398 15.98 1.11 -4.87
CA GLY A 398 15.55 0.33 -3.69
C GLY A 398 16.68 -0.18 -2.80
N GLY A 399 17.87 0.45 -2.84
CA GLY A 399 18.98 0.08 -1.95
C GLY A 399 18.78 0.52 -0.51
N GLY A 400 19.37 -0.22 0.45
CA GLY A 400 19.34 0.12 1.88
C GLY A 400 18.02 -0.24 2.58
N THR A 401 17.27 -1.19 2.04
CA THR A 401 16.02 -1.69 2.63
C THR A 401 15.79 -3.17 2.29
N TRP A 402 14.73 -3.76 2.86
CA TRP A 402 14.30 -5.11 2.53
C TRP A 402 13.54 -5.17 1.21
N VAL A 403 13.98 -6.01 0.31
CA VAL A 403 13.41 -6.24 -1.03
C VAL A 403 12.86 -7.66 -1.10
N TYR A 404 11.54 -7.80 -1.17
CA TYR A 404 10.86 -9.09 -1.20
C TYR A 404 11.03 -9.79 -2.55
N LEU A 405 11.51 -11.05 -2.55
CA LEU A 405 11.63 -11.86 -3.75
C LEU A 405 10.47 -12.84 -3.93
N GLY A 406 10.01 -13.47 -2.87
CA GLY A 406 8.97 -14.48 -2.90
C GLY A 406 8.85 -15.21 -1.57
N THR A 407 7.83 -16.07 -1.45
CA THR A 407 7.65 -16.97 -0.30
C THR A 407 7.89 -18.41 -0.76
N PHE A 408 8.80 -19.10 -0.08
CA PHE A 408 9.26 -20.43 -0.47
C PHE A 408 9.24 -21.38 0.72
N GLU A 409 9.17 -22.67 0.44
CA GLU A 409 9.24 -23.71 1.46
C GLU A 409 10.70 -24.11 1.71
N PHE A 410 11.12 -24.09 2.99
CA PHE A 410 12.44 -24.51 3.46
C PHE A 410 12.30 -25.63 4.46
N ASP A 411 13.26 -26.55 4.45
CA ASP A 411 13.39 -27.58 5.47
C ASP A 411 14.19 -27.05 6.66
N LYS A 412 13.89 -27.56 7.85
CA LYS A 412 14.57 -27.25 9.10
C LYS A 412 16.07 -27.49 8.99
N GLY A 413 16.85 -26.63 9.63
CA GLY A 413 18.31 -26.70 9.73
C GLY A 413 19.02 -25.97 8.61
N THR A 414 20.33 -26.17 8.53
CA THR A 414 21.21 -25.60 7.51
C THR A 414 21.38 -26.60 6.37
N ASN A 415 20.85 -26.24 5.18
CA ASN A 415 20.80 -27.14 4.03
C ASN A 415 21.45 -26.49 2.80
N ASP A 416 22.18 -27.27 2.02
CA ASP A 416 22.83 -26.85 0.77
C ASP A 416 21.83 -26.62 -0.39
N TYR A 417 20.56 -27.06 -0.23
CA TYR A 417 19.45 -26.83 -1.13
C TYR A 417 18.45 -25.78 -0.59
N GLY A 418 18.78 -25.08 0.51
CA GLY A 418 17.98 -24.05 1.12
C GLY A 418 18.79 -22.78 1.34
N MET A 419 19.07 -21.99 0.28
CA MET A 419 19.95 -20.83 0.36
C MET A 419 19.58 -19.77 -0.68
N VAL A 420 20.13 -18.59 -0.52
CA VAL A 420 20.12 -17.54 -1.54
C VAL A 420 21.54 -17.35 -2.07
N VAL A 421 21.66 -17.15 -3.37
CA VAL A 421 22.93 -16.90 -4.04
C VAL A 421 22.81 -15.67 -4.92
N LEU A 422 23.71 -14.70 -4.78
CA LEU A 422 23.92 -13.61 -5.72
C LEU A 422 25.14 -13.89 -6.56
N SER A 423 24.97 -13.88 -7.89
CA SER A 423 26.05 -13.97 -8.84
C SER A 423 26.47 -12.59 -9.33
N ASN A 424 27.78 -12.39 -9.57
CA ASN A 424 28.25 -11.19 -10.30
C ASN A 424 28.07 -11.29 -11.82
N GLU A 425 27.35 -12.31 -12.30
CA GLU A 425 27.00 -12.42 -13.73
C GLU A 425 26.02 -11.34 -14.14
N SER A 426 26.39 -10.55 -15.14
CA SER A 426 25.52 -9.57 -15.78
C SER A 426 25.92 -9.34 -17.23
N LYS A 427 24.95 -9.01 -18.07
CA LYS A 427 25.21 -8.53 -19.43
C LYS A 427 25.72 -7.09 -19.42
N GLN A 428 25.50 -6.34 -18.35
CA GLN A 428 25.91 -4.98 -18.15
C GLN A 428 27.31 -4.91 -17.50
N LYS A 429 28.08 -3.91 -17.86
CA LYS A 429 29.34 -3.58 -17.16
C LYS A 429 28.98 -2.69 -15.96
N GLY A 430 29.31 -3.15 -14.77
CA GLY A 430 28.99 -2.42 -13.55
C GLY A 430 29.36 -3.19 -12.30
N VAL A 431 28.54 -3.06 -11.28
CA VAL A 431 28.72 -3.75 -9.99
C VAL A 431 27.41 -4.37 -9.52
N VAL A 432 27.53 -5.50 -8.82
CA VAL A 432 26.49 -6.08 -7.97
C VAL A 432 26.84 -5.83 -6.51
N CYS A 433 25.83 -5.57 -5.69
CA CYS A 433 25.97 -5.35 -4.26
C CYS A 433 25.24 -6.45 -3.48
N ALA A 434 25.90 -6.98 -2.45
CA ALA A 434 25.43 -7.99 -1.51
C ALA A 434 25.42 -7.38 -0.10
N ASP A 435 24.34 -7.63 0.64
CA ASP A 435 24.23 -7.22 2.04
C ASP A 435 23.58 -8.38 2.82
N ALA A 436 22.46 -8.20 3.48
CA ALA A 436 21.76 -9.23 4.23
C ALA A 436 20.67 -9.95 3.42
N VAL A 437 20.39 -11.18 3.80
CA VAL A 437 19.18 -11.91 3.40
C VAL A 437 18.39 -12.30 4.64
N ARG A 438 17.09 -12.01 4.60
CA ARG A 438 16.13 -12.30 5.66
C ARG A 438 15.14 -13.36 5.18
N PHE A 439 14.95 -14.38 5.99
CA PHE A 439 13.98 -15.46 5.79
C PHE A 439 12.92 -15.35 6.89
N GLY A 440 11.68 -15.10 6.50
CA GLY A 440 10.54 -14.96 7.41
C GLY A 440 10.23 -13.54 7.87
N GLY A 441 8.99 -13.34 8.32
CA GLY A 441 8.49 -12.07 8.82
C GLY A 441 8.98 -11.71 10.22
N GLY A 442 9.03 -12.69 11.11
CA GLY A 442 9.53 -12.55 12.47
C GLY A 442 8.56 -11.90 13.46
N MET A 443 9.01 -11.77 14.69
CA MET A 443 8.34 -11.06 15.77
C MET A 443 8.68 -9.57 15.71
N GLY A 444 7.77 -8.74 16.21
CA GLY A 444 8.03 -7.32 16.42
C GLY A 444 9.21 -7.10 17.37
N ASN A 445 10.16 -6.28 16.97
CA ASN A 445 11.40 -6.04 17.69
C ASN A 445 11.70 -4.55 17.93
N ILE A 446 10.72 -3.70 17.68
CA ILE A 446 10.81 -2.27 18.00
C ILE A 446 10.19 -2.03 19.38
N SER A 447 10.99 -1.51 20.32
CA SER A 447 10.55 -1.21 21.68
C SER A 447 9.96 0.19 21.77
N ARG A 448 8.81 0.28 22.42
CA ARG A 448 8.15 1.52 22.82
C ARG A 448 7.77 1.44 24.29
N GLY A 449 8.04 2.50 25.06
CA GLY A 449 7.76 2.50 26.51
C GLY A 449 8.44 1.35 27.27
N GLY A 450 9.61 0.90 26.83
CA GLY A 450 10.37 -0.19 27.45
C GLY A 450 9.90 -1.61 27.07
N SER A 451 8.89 -1.77 26.21
CA SER A 451 8.38 -3.09 25.80
C SER A 451 8.22 -3.18 24.27
N VAL A 452 8.33 -4.40 23.74
CA VAL A 452 7.91 -4.74 22.37
C VAL A 452 6.43 -5.15 22.37
N SER A 453 5.82 -5.22 21.18
CA SER A 453 4.41 -5.61 21.05
C SER A 453 4.09 -7.03 21.52
N GLY A 454 5.09 -7.92 21.55
CA GLY A 454 4.91 -9.36 21.80
C GLY A 454 4.21 -10.10 20.66
N LEU A 455 3.99 -9.45 19.52
CA LEU A 455 3.26 -9.99 18.37
C LEU A 455 4.18 -10.23 17.17
N PRO A 456 3.80 -11.10 16.24
CA PRO A 456 4.42 -11.16 14.93
C PRO A 456 4.35 -9.81 14.23
N ARG A 457 5.42 -9.44 13.51
CA ARG A 457 5.58 -8.12 12.86
C ARG A 457 4.45 -7.80 11.87
N TYR A 458 3.86 -8.78 11.22
CA TYR A 458 2.74 -8.56 10.30
C TYR A 458 1.48 -7.99 10.98
N LEU A 459 1.37 -8.12 12.30
CA LEU A 459 0.27 -7.55 13.08
C LEU A 459 0.56 -6.12 13.56
N GLU A 460 1.80 -5.65 13.45
CA GLU A 460 2.19 -4.30 13.84
C GLU A 460 1.89 -3.27 12.74
N GLY A 461 1.80 -2.02 13.14
CA GLY A 461 1.65 -0.89 12.23
C GLY A 461 2.86 -0.67 11.32
N ALA A 462 2.65 0.12 10.27
CA ALA A 462 3.67 0.40 9.27
C ALA A 462 4.90 1.15 9.83
N ARG A 463 4.70 1.95 10.86
CA ARG A 463 5.77 2.69 11.53
C ARG A 463 6.91 1.77 11.99
N TYR A 464 6.58 0.65 12.59
CA TYR A 464 7.57 -0.30 13.13
C TYR A 464 8.22 -1.13 12.02
N ALA A 465 7.43 -1.54 11.03
CA ALA A 465 7.95 -2.21 9.85
C ALA A 465 8.90 -1.31 9.05
N ALA A 466 8.58 -0.02 8.92
CA ALA A 466 9.43 0.97 8.25
C ALA A 466 10.78 1.19 8.98
N GLN A 467 10.75 1.29 10.31
CA GLN A 467 11.98 1.36 11.10
C GLN A 467 12.85 0.12 10.91
N TRP A 468 12.25 -1.08 10.99
CA TRP A 468 12.94 -2.34 10.75
C TRP A 468 13.48 -2.48 9.33
N ALA A 469 12.81 -1.84 8.37
CA ALA A 469 13.24 -1.78 6.97
C ALA A 469 14.28 -0.69 6.67
N GLY A 470 14.82 -0.02 7.69
CA GLY A 470 15.91 0.95 7.51
C GLY A 470 15.50 2.32 7.03
N MET A 471 14.20 2.65 7.03
CA MET A 471 13.73 3.98 6.61
C MET A 471 14.30 5.08 7.51
N PRO A 472 14.53 6.29 6.99
CA PRO A 472 14.95 7.45 7.79
C PRO A 472 13.93 7.79 8.89
N TYR A 473 14.42 8.30 10.03
CA TYR A 473 13.59 8.60 11.19
C TYR A 473 12.38 9.49 10.87
N GLY A 474 12.59 10.59 10.15
CA GLY A 474 11.52 11.53 9.79
C GLY A 474 10.45 10.93 8.84
N ILE A 475 10.72 9.77 8.21
CA ILE A 475 9.76 9.07 7.36
C ILE A 475 8.76 8.29 8.21
N TYR A 476 9.21 7.55 9.23
CA TYR A 476 8.34 6.70 10.05
C TYR A 476 7.94 7.33 11.39
N SER A 477 8.56 8.42 11.79
CA SER A 477 8.29 9.11 13.06
C SER A 477 8.19 10.64 12.89
N PRO A 478 7.25 11.14 12.06
CA PRO A 478 7.09 12.57 11.82
C PRO A 478 6.66 13.37 13.08
N ALA A 479 6.05 12.73 14.08
CA ALA A 479 5.75 13.31 15.38
C ALA A 479 6.87 13.07 16.42
N GLU A 480 8.09 12.72 15.96
CA GLU A 480 9.27 12.51 16.79
C GLU A 480 9.07 11.47 17.92
N GLY A 481 8.27 10.43 17.65
CA GLY A 481 7.95 9.39 18.62
C GLY A 481 7.05 9.83 19.77
N LYS A 482 6.52 11.05 19.74
CA LYS A 482 5.60 11.57 20.77
C LYS A 482 4.18 11.03 20.62
N ASN A 483 3.81 10.60 19.40
CA ASN A 483 2.47 10.08 19.08
C ASN A 483 2.55 9.00 17.99
N ASP A 484 2.68 7.75 18.41
CA ASP A 484 2.80 6.62 17.49
C ASP A 484 1.54 6.42 16.63
N TYR A 485 0.37 6.86 17.08
CA TYR A 485 -0.85 6.83 16.26
C TYR A 485 -0.71 7.73 15.02
N THR A 486 -0.29 8.97 15.24
CA THR A 486 -0.05 9.93 14.15
C THR A 486 1.11 9.48 13.26
N ASP A 487 2.19 8.97 13.88
CA ASP A 487 3.35 8.45 13.18
C ASP A 487 2.97 7.28 12.27
N ASP A 488 2.17 6.30 12.75
CA ASP A 488 1.76 5.15 11.95
C ASP A 488 0.84 5.53 10.78
N ILE A 489 -0.13 6.42 11.01
CA ILE A 489 -1.02 6.89 9.93
C ILE A 489 -0.21 7.54 8.79
N ASN A 490 0.76 8.37 9.14
CA ASN A 490 1.56 9.11 8.16
C ASN A 490 2.67 8.26 7.54
N SER A 491 3.22 7.28 8.26
CA SER A 491 4.38 6.51 7.79
C SER A 491 4.10 5.76 6.49
N ARG A 492 2.89 5.25 6.29
CA ARG A 492 2.52 4.47 5.09
C ARG A 492 2.76 5.26 3.80
N SER A 493 2.16 6.45 3.71
CA SER A 493 2.34 7.32 2.54
C SER A 493 3.75 7.89 2.44
N ARG A 494 4.38 8.25 3.58
CA ARG A 494 5.75 8.78 3.60
C ARG A 494 6.77 7.74 3.15
N VAL A 495 6.61 6.48 3.56
CA VAL A 495 7.46 5.37 3.09
C VAL A 495 7.37 5.22 1.58
N ILE A 496 6.15 5.23 1.02
CA ILE A 496 5.97 5.13 -0.43
C ILE A 496 6.58 6.32 -1.15
N ASN A 497 6.39 7.54 -0.66
CA ASN A 497 6.99 8.73 -1.23
C ASN A 497 8.52 8.64 -1.21
N TYR A 498 9.11 8.21 -0.10
CA TYR A 498 10.56 8.03 0.01
C TYR A 498 11.07 6.90 -0.89
N MET A 499 10.39 5.77 -0.94
CA MET A 499 10.74 4.68 -1.85
C MET A 499 10.70 5.13 -3.32
N SER A 500 9.74 5.99 -3.70
CA SER A 500 9.57 6.47 -5.08
C SER A 500 10.39 7.72 -5.41
N GLY A 501 10.91 8.43 -4.42
CA GLY A 501 11.68 9.66 -4.62
C GLY A 501 12.88 9.45 -5.56
N GLY A 502 13.09 10.35 -6.52
CA GLY A 502 14.08 10.24 -7.57
C GLY A 502 13.66 9.37 -8.78
N SER A 503 12.48 8.74 -8.74
CA SER A 503 11.94 8.01 -9.88
C SER A 503 11.31 8.94 -10.91
N VAL A 504 10.97 8.40 -12.10
CA VAL A 504 10.26 9.15 -13.15
C VAL A 504 8.89 9.66 -12.70
N TYR A 505 8.28 9.04 -11.71
CA TYR A 505 6.97 9.44 -11.17
C TYR A 505 7.07 10.39 -9.98
N ASN A 506 8.25 10.50 -9.36
CA ASN A 506 8.48 11.39 -8.21
C ASN A 506 9.90 12.02 -8.29
N PRO A 507 10.23 12.78 -9.36
CA PRO A 507 11.58 13.24 -9.62
C PRO A 507 12.04 14.38 -8.70
N GLN A 508 11.12 15.06 -8.02
CA GLN A 508 11.42 16.20 -7.15
C GLN A 508 11.85 15.80 -5.74
N GLU A 509 11.44 14.62 -5.30
CA GLU A 509 11.74 14.13 -3.97
C GLU A 509 13.02 13.29 -3.97
N GLN A 510 13.76 13.34 -2.87
CA GLN A 510 14.87 12.43 -2.65
C GLN A 510 14.36 11.09 -2.12
N GLY A 511 14.92 9.99 -2.64
CA GLY A 511 14.51 8.67 -2.20
C GLY A 511 15.24 7.53 -2.87
N LEU A 512 14.59 6.37 -2.96
CA LEU A 512 15.19 5.12 -3.41
C LEU A 512 14.91 4.79 -4.88
N GLY A 513 14.24 5.66 -5.62
CA GLY A 513 14.09 5.59 -7.08
C GLY A 513 13.10 4.53 -7.59
N VAL A 514 12.32 3.87 -6.75
CA VAL A 514 11.37 2.83 -7.19
C VAL A 514 10.17 3.48 -7.89
N PRO A 515 9.88 3.15 -9.16
CA PRO A 515 8.88 3.85 -9.94
C PRO A 515 7.46 3.32 -9.68
N PHE A 516 6.88 3.62 -8.50
CA PHE A 516 5.49 3.26 -8.22
C PHE A 516 4.53 4.06 -9.08
N GLU A 517 3.75 3.37 -9.89
CA GLU A 517 2.74 3.94 -10.77
C GLU A 517 1.41 4.14 -10.06
N MET A 518 1.14 3.32 -9.06
CA MET A 518 -0.12 3.32 -8.35
C MET A 518 0.06 2.94 -6.88
N THR A 519 -0.76 3.53 -6.04
CA THR A 519 -0.74 3.30 -4.60
C THR A 519 -2.16 3.07 -4.08
N PHE A 520 -2.37 1.99 -3.33
CA PHE A 520 -3.65 1.64 -2.73
C PHE A 520 -3.52 1.45 -1.22
N GLY A 521 -4.39 2.11 -0.46
CA GLY A 521 -4.67 1.78 0.94
C GLY A 521 -6.08 1.21 1.05
N LEU A 522 -6.21 -0.02 1.53
CA LEU A 522 -7.51 -0.65 1.72
C LEU A 522 -7.96 -0.51 3.18
N HIS A 523 -9.14 0.06 3.34
CA HIS A 523 -9.81 0.30 4.62
C HIS A 523 -11.23 -0.25 4.59
N SER A 524 -11.79 -0.56 5.75
CA SER A 524 -13.16 -1.08 5.90
C SER A 524 -14.03 -0.28 6.88
N ASP A 525 -13.44 0.69 7.57
CA ASP A 525 -14.13 1.58 8.52
C ASP A 525 -14.55 2.91 7.89
N GLU A 526 -14.09 3.21 6.68
CA GLU A 526 -14.44 4.42 5.95
C GLU A 526 -15.42 4.12 4.80
N ILE A 527 -16.61 4.71 4.86
CA ILE A 527 -17.61 4.59 3.82
C ILE A 527 -17.28 5.58 2.69
N GLY A 528 -17.04 5.06 1.48
CA GLY A 528 -16.98 5.87 0.25
C GLY A 528 -15.66 6.57 -0.04
N ARG A 529 -14.55 6.20 0.58
CA ARG A 529 -13.23 6.74 0.25
C ARG A 529 -12.25 5.67 -0.24
N ALA A 530 -11.87 5.77 -1.50
CA ALA A 530 -10.65 5.14 -2.00
C ALA A 530 -9.61 6.24 -2.21
N HIS A 531 -8.50 6.19 -1.47
CA HIS A 531 -7.36 7.05 -1.73
C HIS A 531 -6.47 6.38 -2.75
N VAL A 532 -6.56 6.82 -4.00
CA VAL A 532 -5.55 6.49 -5.02
C VAL A 532 -4.58 7.67 -5.06
N ARG A 533 -3.39 7.50 -4.54
CA ARG A 533 -2.29 8.44 -4.77
C ARG A 533 -1.44 7.90 -5.91
N THR A 534 -1.40 8.61 -7.01
CA THR A 534 -0.25 8.55 -7.90
C THR A 534 0.89 9.30 -7.22
N PRO A 535 2.12 8.77 -7.22
CA PRO A 535 3.27 9.45 -6.62
C PRO A 535 3.76 10.59 -7.51
N VAL A 536 2.90 11.52 -7.88
CA VAL A 536 3.32 12.71 -8.63
C VAL A 536 2.49 13.89 -8.18
N THR A 537 3.21 14.84 -7.64
CA THR A 537 2.84 16.23 -7.38
C THR A 537 1.91 16.52 -6.21
N LEU A 538 2.46 17.31 -5.32
CA LEU A 538 1.84 18.39 -4.56
C LEU A 538 0.35 18.56 -4.85
N GLY A 539 -0.48 18.10 -3.93
CA GLY A 539 -1.90 18.32 -3.94
C GLY A 539 -2.68 17.02 -3.83
N ASP A 540 -3.43 16.91 -2.77
CA ASP A 540 -4.32 15.81 -2.43
C ASP A 540 -5.18 15.33 -3.61
N LEU A 541 -4.69 14.35 -4.36
CA LEU A 541 -5.49 13.65 -5.35
C LEU A 541 -6.29 12.55 -4.63
N VAL A 542 -7.46 12.94 -4.15
CA VAL A 542 -8.49 12.00 -3.73
C VAL A 542 -9.18 11.47 -4.99
N CYS A 543 -8.76 10.31 -5.49
CA CYS A 543 -9.57 9.56 -6.44
C CYS A 543 -10.67 8.83 -5.65
N ARG A 544 -11.90 9.29 -5.77
CA ARG A 544 -13.07 8.55 -5.30
C ARG A 544 -13.41 7.53 -6.39
N LEU A 545 -13.16 6.26 -6.13
CA LEU A 545 -13.71 5.18 -6.95
C LEU A 545 -15.21 5.09 -6.66
N LEU A 546 -16.01 5.41 -7.66
CA LEU A 546 -17.41 4.99 -7.70
C LEU A 546 -17.40 3.47 -7.82
N LEU A 547 -17.65 2.76 -6.73
CA LEU A 547 -18.07 1.37 -6.81
C LEU A 547 -19.52 1.41 -7.32
N GLU A 548 -19.69 1.21 -8.61
CA GLU A 548 -20.99 0.83 -9.16
C GLU A 548 -21.36 -0.53 -8.52
N LYS A 549 -22.55 -0.54 -7.92
CA LYS A 549 -23.21 -1.77 -7.50
C LYS A 549 -23.70 -2.53 -8.71
#